data_2619f4eb96dbde30b9f82b8b1135c93b
#
_entry.id   2619f4eb96dbde30b9f82b8b1135c93b
#
_cell.length_a   1.000
_cell.length_b   1.000
_cell.length_c   1.000
_cell.angle_alpha   90.00
_cell.angle_beta   90.00
_cell.angle_gamma   90.00
#
_symmetry.space_group_name_H-M   'P 1'
#
loop_
_entity.id
_entity.type
_entity.pdbx_description
1 polymer ?
#
loop_
_entity_poly.entity_id
_entity_poly.type
_entity_poly.pdbx_seq_one_letter_code
_entity_poly.pdbx_strand_id
1 'polypeptide(L)'
;MVQKANKKPSTRIFVATPCYGGMLTTNYFESCMGLMAECIRKQIGLQFATIGNESLVTRARNTLVQLFMDDEKEYTHLMFIDADIGFEPKTIFRMLDMDKEVVASIYPRKAIDWRKVKNKVESKPDITPEELHAFSLQYNLNVKNPEHIEMQKGFIEVMDAPTG
;
A
#
# COMPACT_ATOMS: atom_id res chain seq x y z
N MET A 1 34.58 -24.75 16.59
CA MET A 1 33.94 -23.45 16.17
C MET A 1 32.66 -23.77 15.43
N VAL A 2 31.51 -23.59 16.07
CA VAL A 2 30.20 -23.82 15.45
C VAL A 2 29.87 -22.56 14.63
N GLN A 3 29.85 -22.68 13.31
CA GLN A 3 29.35 -21.60 12.45
C GLN A 3 27.89 -21.32 12.82
N LYS A 4 27.62 -20.16 13.42
CA LYS A 4 26.25 -19.64 13.53
C LYS A 4 25.72 -19.45 12.11
N ALA A 5 24.81 -20.34 11.70
CA ALA A 5 24.05 -20.15 10.49
C ALA A 5 23.36 -18.77 10.61
N ASN A 6 23.64 -17.87 9.66
CA ASN A 6 23.02 -16.56 9.55
C ASN A 6 21.54 -16.77 9.20
N LYS A 7 20.70 -16.98 10.22
CA LYS A 7 19.26 -17.12 10.06
C LYS A 7 18.75 -15.72 9.66
N LYS A 8 18.26 -15.59 8.42
CA LYS A 8 17.59 -14.36 7.95
C LYS A 8 16.63 -13.93 9.06
N PRO A 9 16.64 -12.67 9.53
CA PRO A 9 15.75 -12.26 10.59
C PRO A 9 14.30 -12.57 10.20
N SER A 10 13.50 -13.03 11.15
CA SER A 10 12.09 -13.32 10.91
C SER A 10 11.39 -12.04 10.46
N THR A 11 10.58 -12.09 9.41
CA THR A 11 9.84 -10.92 8.90
C THR A 11 8.97 -10.33 9.99
N ARG A 12 9.09 -9.01 10.18
CA ARG A 12 8.33 -8.24 11.16
C ARG A 12 7.88 -6.92 10.53
N ILE A 13 6.57 -6.72 10.46
CA ILE A 13 5.95 -5.60 9.77
C ILE A 13 5.47 -4.57 10.79
N PHE A 14 5.81 -3.31 10.56
CA PHE A 14 5.28 -2.16 11.27
C PHE A 14 4.35 -1.40 10.33
N VAL A 15 3.04 -1.49 10.56
CA VAL A 15 2.03 -0.75 9.80
C VAL A 15 1.84 0.61 10.44
N ALA A 16 2.15 1.65 9.68
CA ALA A 16 2.17 3.05 10.08
C ALA A 16 1.00 3.80 9.44
N THR A 17 0.06 4.29 10.24
CA THR A 17 -1.17 4.92 9.74
C THR A 17 -1.35 6.32 10.31
N PRO A 18 -1.17 7.38 9.49
CA PRO A 18 -1.66 8.70 9.83
C PRO A 18 -3.19 8.69 9.93
N CYS A 19 -3.75 9.10 11.06
CA CYS A 19 -5.17 8.98 11.36
C CYS A 19 -5.74 10.34 11.83
N TYR A 20 -5.88 11.29 10.88
CA TYR A 20 -6.42 12.61 11.17
C TYR A 20 -7.81 12.51 11.80
N GLY A 21 -8.03 13.25 12.90
CA GLY A 21 -9.28 13.22 13.65
C GLY A 21 -9.51 11.93 14.46
N GLY A 22 -8.53 11.01 14.52
CA GLY A 22 -8.66 9.73 15.24
C GLY A 22 -9.66 8.76 14.60
N MET A 23 -10.01 8.96 13.33
CA MET A 23 -11.00 8.13 12.62
C MET A 23 -10.32 7.23 11.57
N LEU A 24 -10.89 6.05 11.39
CA LEU A 24 -10.52 5.11 10.31
C LEU A 24 -11.81 4.54 9.67
N THR A 25 -11.70 4.09 8.42
CA THR A 25 -12.85 3.47 7.75
C THR A 25 -13.02 2.01 8.15
N THR A 26 -14.26 1.50 8.03
CA THR A 26 -14.54 0.08 8.25
C THR A 26 -13.74 -0.82 7.32
N ASN A 27 -13.57 -0.43 6.04
CA ASN A 27 -12.77 -1.18 5.07
C ASN A 27 -11.30 -1.31 5.51
N TYR A 28 -10.71 -0.21 6.02
CA TYR A 28 -9.35 -0.25 6.58
C TYR A 28 -9.30 -1.20 7.79
N PHE A 29 -10.24 -1.08 8.73
CA PHE A 29 -10.30 -1.93 9.91
C PHE A 29 -10.40 -3.42 9.56
N GLU A 30 -11.31 -3.79 8.66
CA GLU A 30 -11.49 -5.17 8.20
C GLU A 30 -10.22 -5.71 7.52
N SER A 31 -9.56 -4.89 6.70
CA SER A 31 -8.28 -5.23 6.08
C SER A 31 -7.17 -5.49 7.10
N CYS A 32 -7.09 -4.66 8.15
CA CYS A 32 -6.13 -4.85 9.25
C CYS A 32 -6.41 -6.13 10.03
N MET A 33 -7.68 -6.45 10.31
CA MET A 33 -8.06 -7.70 10.97
C MET A 33 -7.67 -8.92 10.12
N GLY A 34 -7.93 -8.86 8.81
CA GLY A 34 -7.52 -9.90 7.87
C GLY A 34 -5.99 -10.06 7.81
N LEU A 35 -5.24 -8.95 7.77
CA LEU A 35 -3.78 -8.98 7.79
C LEU A 35 -3.25 -9.59 9.08
N MET A 36 -3.83 -9.24 10.23
CA MET A 36 -3.44 -9.80 11.53
C MET A 36 -3.65 -11.31 11.56
N ALA A 37 -4.80 -11.80 11.11
CA ALA A 37 -5.09 -13.24 11.05
C ALA A 37 -4.07 -13.99 10.18
N GLU A 38 -3.74 -13.45 9.00
CA GLU A 38 -2.75 -14.04 8.10
C GLU A 38 -1.33 -13.99 8.67
N CYS A 39 -0.94 -12.91 9.33
CA CYS A 39 0.38 -12.79 9.98
C CYS A 39 0.53 -13.81 11.11
N ILE A 40 -0.51 -14.02 11.93
CA ILE A 40 -0.52 -15.07 12.97
C ILE A 40 -0.33 -16.45 12.32
N ARG A 41 -1.10 -16.76 11.26
CA ARG A 41 -1.02 -18.04 10.55
C ARG A 41 0.37 -18.28 9.95
N LYS A 42 1.03 -17.23 9.46
CA LYS A 42 2.36 -17.28 8.83
C LYS A 42 3.53 -17.09 9.82
N GLN A 43 3.24 -16.86 11.09
CA GLN A 43 4.25 -16.54 12.12
C GLN A 43 5.10 -15.29 11.77
N ILE A 44 4.47 -14.29 11.17
CA ILE A 44 5.06 -12.99 10.85
C ILE A 44 4.75 -12.03 11.99
N GLY A 45 5.76 -11.31 12.50
CA GLY A 45 5.56 -10.26 13.48
C GLY A 45 4.78 -9.08 12.86
N LEU A 46 3.81 -8.53 13.60
CA LEU A 46 2.99 -7.43 13.12
C LEU A 46 2.71 -6.44 14.25
N GLN A 47 2.85 -5.16 13.96
CA GLN A 47 2.37 -4.08 14.81
C GLN A 47 1.63 -3.05 13.97
N PHE A 48 0.53 -2.53 14.52
CA PHE A 48 -0.14 -1.34 14.01
C PHE A 48 0.19 -0.15 14.90
N ALA A 49 0.58 0.97 14.27
CA ALA A 49 0.81 2.24 14.92
C ALA A 49 -0.01 3.32 14.22
N THR A 50 -0.80 4.06 14.98
CA THR A 50 -1.62 5.16 14.46
C THR A 50 -1.24 6.46 15.16
N ILE A 51 -1.27 7.57 14.43
CA ILE A 51 -1.15 8.92 15.00
C ILE A 51 -2.41 9.69 14.67
N GLY A 52 -3.18 10.01 15.71
CA GLY A 52 -4.36 10.86 15.62
C GLY A 52 -4.04 12.34 15.85
N ASN A 53 -4.98 13.20 15.45
CA ASN A 53 -4.97 14.65 15.74
C ASN A 53 -3.74 15.43 15.23
N GLU A 54 -2.98 14.90 14.26
CA GLU A 54 -1.91 15.62 13.59
C GLU A 54 -2.38 16.09 12.23
N SER A 55 -2.48 17.41 12.04
CA SER A 55 -2.99 18.03 10.80
C SER A 55 -1.98 17.99 9.64
N LEU A 56 -0.68 17.90 9.96
CA LEU A 56 0.38 17.80 8.95
C LEU A 56 0.75 16.33 8.72
N VAL A 57 0.31 15.77 7.61
CA VAL A 57 0.59 14.37 7.26
C VAL A 57 2.08 14.04 7.24
N THR A 58 2.93 14.98 6.82
CA THR A 58 4.38 14.79 6.81
C THR A 58 4.93 14.66 8.23
N ARG A 59 4.41 15.42 9.20
CA ARG A 59 4.82 15.31 10.60
C ARG A 59 4.35 14.00 11.20
N ALA A 60 3.09 13.59 10.94
CA ALA A 60 2.59 12.29 11.37
C ALA A 60 3.46 11.15 10.86
N ARG A 61 3.81 11.16 9.58
CA ARG A 61 4.68 10.14 8.96
C ARG A 61 6.08 10.14 9.56
N ASN A 62 6.70 11.31 9.76
CA ASN A 62 8.03 11.40 10.39
C ASN A 62 8.02 10.83 11.81
N THR A 63 6.97 11.10 12.60
CA THR A 63 6.81 10.51 13.93
C THR A 63 6.66 8.99 13.88
N LEU A 64 5.89 8.47 12.92
CA LEU A 64 5.74 7.02 12.72
C LEU A 64 7.06 6.36 12.29
N VAL A 65 7.88 7.04 11.46
CA VAL A 65 9.24 6.57 11.13
C VAL A 65 10.11 6.54 12.38
N GLN A 66 10.06 7.59 13.21
CA GLN A 66 10.81 7.61 14.46
C GLN A 66 10.42 6.44 15.36
N LEU A 67 9.12 6.19 15.55
CA LEU A 67 8.65 5.03 16.33
C LEU A 67 9.11 3.70 15.77
N PHE A 68 9.15 3.56 14.45
CA PHE A 68 9.70 2.37 13.79
C PHE A 68 11.20 2.19 14.05
N MET A 69 11.97 3.28 14.02
CA MET A 69 13.43 3.27 14.19
C MET A 69 13.84 3.10 15.66
N ASP A 70 13.04 3.59 16.60
CA ASP A 70 13.32 3.54 18.05
C ASP A 70 12.79 2.25 18.71
N ASP A 71 12.10 1.38 17.96
CA ASP A 71 11.49 0.17 18.50
C ASP A 71 12.54 -0.93 18.69
N GLU A 72 12.75 -1.34 19.94
CA GLU A 72 13.65 -2.44 20.32
C GLU A 72 13.23 -3.80 19.72
N LYS A 73 12.01 -3.90 19.19
CA LYS A 73 11.51 -5.12 18.55
C LYS A 73 12.11 -5.41 17.19
N GLU A 74 12.94 -4.53 16.66
CA GLU A 74 13.67 -4.71 15.40
C GLU A 74 12.75 -5.10 14.23
N TYR A 75 11.79 -4.23 13.87
CA TYR A 75 10.95 -4.44 12.70
C TYR A 75 11.79 -4.43 11.42
N THR A 76 11.44 -5.30 10.47
CA THR A 76 12.18 -5.44 9.21
C THR A 76 11.56 -4.66 8.06
N HIS A 77 10.27 -4.32 8.17
CA HIS A 77 9.52 -3.64 7.13
C HIS A 77 8.62 -2.56 7.73
N LEU A 78 8.75 -1.34 7.20
CA LEU A 78 7.82 -0.24 7.46
C LEU A 78 6.81 -0.18 6.32
N MET A 79 5.53 -0.14 6.65
CA MET A 79 4.45 -0.04 5.68
C MET A 79 3.51 1.11 6.04
N PHE A 80 3.44 2.11 5.18
CA PHE A 80 2.44 3.16 5.28
C PHE A 80 1.14 2.73 4.62
N ILE A 81 0.04 2.88 5.34
CA ILE A 81 -1.33 2.70 4.81
C ILE A 81 -2.20 3.81 5.40
N ASP A 82 -2.88 4.59 4.56
CA ASP A 82 -3.79 5.62 5.02
C ASP A 82 -5.05 5.02 5.64
N ALA A 83 -5.63 5.70 6.63
CA ALA A 83 -6.73 5.22 7.47
C ALA A 83 -8.05 4.97 6.71
N ASP A 84 -8.11 5.32 5.43
CA ASP A 84 -9.27 5.16 4.56
C ASP A 84 -9.03 4.19 3.39
N ILE A 85 -7.90 3.49 3.37
CA ILE A 85 -7.55 2.53 2.33
C ILE A 85 -7.89 1.11 2.77
N GLY A 86 -8.85 0.48 2.07
CA GLY A 86 -9.09 -0.96 2.16
C GLY A 86 -8.09 -1.73 1.30
N PHE A 87 -7.61 -2.87 1.78
CA PHE A 87 -6.65 -3.70 1.06
C PHE A 87 -6.86 -5.20 1.34
N GLU A 88 -6.40 -6.04 0.43
CA GLU A 88 -6.37 -7.49 0.67
C GLU A 88 -5.02 -7.90 1.27
N PRO A 89 -4.99 -8.70 2.34
CA PRO A 89 -3.76 -9.17 2.98
C PRO A 89 -2.77 -9.81 2.00
N LYS A 90 -3.27 -10.52 0.98
CA LYS A 90 -2.41 -11.14 -0.05
C LYS A 90 -1.55 -10.13 -0.81
N THR A 91 -2.03 -8.89 -0.95
CA THR A 91 -1.27 -7.81 -1.61
C THR A 91 0.00 -7.50 -0.84
N ILE A 92 -0.09 -7.41 0.50
CA ILE A 92 1.05 -7.15 1.37
C ILE A 92 2.11 -8.26 1.22
N PHE A 93 1.70 -9.51 1.24
CA PHE A 93 2.64 -10.63 1.08
C PHE A 93 3.28 -10.65 -0.31
N ARG A 94 2.53 -10.33 -1.36
CA ARG A 94 3.11 -10.17 -2.71
C ARG A 94 4.16 -9.06 -2.77
N MET A 95 3.94 -7.94 -2.05
CA MET A 95 4.92 -6.86 -1.97
C MET A 95 6.20 -7.32 -1.24
N LEU A 96 6.07 -8.07 -0.14
CA LEU A 96 7.20 -8.68 0.58
C LEU A 96 7.99 -9.66 -0.30
N ASP A 97 7.30 -10.45 -1.13
CA ASP A 97 7.92 -11.44 -2.03
C ASP A 97 8.71 -10.81 -3.18
N MET A 98 8.57 -9.50 -3.40
CA MET A 98 9.40 -8.78 -4.37
C MET A 98 10.83 -8.56 -3.90
N ASP A 99 11.08 -8.60 -2.60
CA ASP A 99 12.41 -8.40 -1.97
C ASP A 99 13.13 -7.14 -2.52
N LYS A 100 12.41 -6.03 -2.62
CA LYS A 100 12.89 -4.73 -3.07
C LYS A 100 12.91 -3.74 -1.91
N GLU A 101 13.82 -2.76 -1.97
CA GLU A 101 13.96 -1.72 -0.96
C GLU A 101 12.68 -0.89 -0.79
N VAL A 102 12.00 -0.61 -1.89
CA VAL A 102 10.73 0.13 -1.91
C VAL A 102 9.74 -0.56 -2.86
N VAL A 103 8.55 -0.86 -2.36
CA VAL A 103 7.43 -1.39 -3.15
C VAL A 103 6.18 -0.62 -2.77
N ALA A 104 5.40 -0.21 -3.77
CA ALA A 104 4.13 0.48 -3.56
C ALA A 104 2.98 -0.21 -4.30
N SER A 105 1.78 -0.13 -3.74
CA SER A 105 0.54 -0.49 -4.42
C SER A 105 -0.06 0.76 -5.05
N ILE A 106 -0.56 0.63 -6.26
CA ILE A 106 -1.34 1.71 -6.89
C ILE A 106 -2.79 1.62 -6.44
N TYR A 107 -3.40 2.78 -6.23
CA TYR A 107 -4.83 2.92 -5.98
C TYR A 107 -5.39 4.11 -6.77
N PRO A 108 -6.68 4.07 -7.11
CA PRO A 108 -7.27 5.13 -7.91
C PRO A 108 -7.39 6.43 -7.11
N ARG A 109 -7.28 7.55 -7.81
CA ARG A 109 -7.62 8.87 -7.26
C ARG A 109 -9.12 8.90 -6.92
N LYS A 110 -9.49 9.65 -5.87
CA LYS A 110 -10.91 9.94 -5.53
C LYS A 110 -11.49 11.00 -6.48
N ALA A 111 -11.31 10.79 -7.79
CA ALA A 111 -11.78 11.71 -8.84
C ALA A 111 -12.16 10.95 -10.09
N ILE A 112 -13.22 11.40 -10.76
CA ILE A 112 -13.68 10.87 -12.05
C ILE A 112 -13.40 11.92 -13.11
N ASP A 113 -12.76 11.52 -14.21
CA ASP A 113 -12.64 12.38 -15.39
C ASP A 113 -13.88 12.22 -16.29
N TRP A 114 -14.87 13.07 -16.04
CA TRP A 114 -16.13 13.07 -16.79
C TRP A 114 -15.95 13.30 -18.30
N ARG A 115 -14.89 14.00 -18.72
CA ARG A 115 -14.58 14.18 -20.15
C ARG A 115 -14.17 12.85 -20.78
N LYS A 116 -13.27 12.10 -20.11
CA LYS A 116 -12.89 10.76 -20.58
C LYS A 116 -14.08 9.83 -20.64
N VAL A 117 -14.93 9.84 -19.61
CA VAL A 117 -16.14 9.01 -19.55
C VAL A 117 -17.04 9.34 -20.74
N LYS A 118 -17.33 10.63 -20.99
CA LYS A 118 -18.16 11.06 -22.13
C LYS A 118 -17.59 10.58 -23.47
N ASN A 119 -16.31 10.86 -23.75
CA ASN A 119 -15.65 10.46 -24.99
C ASN A 119 -15.65 8.92 -25.17
N LYS A 120 -15.52 8.17 -24.06
CA LYS A 120 -15.55 6.72 -24.13
C LYS A 120 -16.93 6.18 -24.48
N VAL A 121 -18.00 6.72 -23.90
CA VAL A 121 -19.39 6.36 -24.24
C VAL A 121 -19.70 6.71 -25.69
N GLU A 122 -19.27 7.88 -26.17
CA GLU A 122 -19.46 8.28 -27.57
C GLU A 122 -18.73 7.39 -28.56
N SER A 123 -17.52 6.90 -28.21
CA SER A 123 -16.72 6.01 -29.07
C SER A 123 -17.09 4.52 -28.98
N LYS A 124 -17.73 4.09 -27.88
CA LYS A 124 -18.18 2.72 -27.64
C LYS A 124 -19.56 2.77 -26.95
N PRO A 125 -20.66 2.94 -27.70
CA PRO A 125 -22.00 3.06 -27.12
C PRO A 125 -22.50 1.83 -26.35
N ASP A 126 -21.94 0.67 -26.64
CA ASP A 126 -22.23 -0.65 -26.05
C ASP A 126 -21.34 -0.99 -24.83
N ILE A 127 -20.59 0.00 -24.32
CA ILE A 127 -19.72 -0.21 -23.15
C ILE A 127 -20.54 -0.60 -21.92
N THR A 128 -20.12 -1.67 -21.21
CA THR A 128 -20.81 -2.09 -20.00
C THR A 128 -20.53 -1.14 -18.82
N PRO A 129 -21.41 -1.11 -17.79
CA PRO A 129 -21.17 -0.29 -16.59
C PRO A 129 -19.86 -0.62 -15.90
N GLU A 130 -19.46 -1.89 -15.86
CA GLU A 130 -18.22 -2.37 -15.26
C GLU A 130 -16.99 -1.87 -16.02
N GLU A 131 -17.00 -1.96 -17.35
CA GLU A 131 -15.95 -1.43 -18.21
C GLU A 131 -15.84 0.09 -18.07
N LEU A 132 -16.98 0.79 -18.01
CA LEU A 132 -17.02 2.24 -17.86
C LEU A 132 -16.47 2.68 -16.51
N HIS A 133 -16.84 1.95 -15.42
CA HIS A 133 -16.29 2.19 -14.09
C HIS A 133 -14.78 2.03 -14.08
N ALA A 134 -14.27 0.90 -14.60
CA ALA A 134 -12.82 0.66 -14.66
C ALA A 134 -12.09 1.74 -15.48
N PHE A 135 -12.69 2.21 -16.57
CA PHE A 135 -12.12 3.27 -17.41
C PHE A 135 -12.14 4.65 -16.76
N SER A 136 -13.13 4.92 -15.87
CA SER A 136 -13.28 6.19 -15.18
C SER A 136 -12.21 6.41 -14.08
N LEU A 137 -11.58 5.34 -13.62
CA LEU A 137 -10.55 5.40 -12.58
C LEU A 137 -9.29 6.09 -13.10
N GLN A 138 -8.74 6.97 -12.30
CA GLN A 138 -7.48 7.65 -12.57
C GLN A 138 -6.42 7.20 -11.57
N TYR A 139 -5.24 6.90 -12.08
CA TYR A 139 -4.08 6.51 -11.26
C TYR A 139 -2.96 7.53 -11.40
N ASN A 140 -2.31 7.86 -10.29
CA ASN A 140 -1.05 8.61 -10.32
C ASN A 140 0.09 7.60 -10.48
N LEU A 141 0.58 7.47 -11.70
CA LEU A 141 1.66 6.53 -12.00
C LEU A 141 2.61 7.13 -13.03
N ASN A 142 3.87 7.33 -12.66
CA ASN A 142 4.93 7.75 -13.55
C ASN A 142 5.84 6.56 -13.84
N VAL A 143 5.60 5.90 -14.97
CA VAL A 143 6.40 4.75 -15.41
C VAL A 143 7.78 5.23 -15.85
N LYS A 144 8.82 4.52 -15.47
CA LYS A 144 10.22 4.85 -15.80
C LYS A 144 10.49 4.87 -17.29
N ASN A 145 9.94 3.91 -18.02
CA ASN A 145 10.03 3.84 -19.46
C ASN A 145 8.66 3.52 -20.07
N PRO A 146 7.88 4.53 -20.50
CA PRO A 146 6.54 4.31 -21.05
C PRO A 146 6.53 3.51 -22.36
N GLU A 147 7.64 3.53 -23.13
CA GLU A 147 7.74 2.82 -24.40
C GLU A 147 8.10 1.33 -24.21
N HIS A 148 8.66 0.99 -23.05
CA HIS A 148 9.08 -0.37 -22.75
C HIS A 148 8.75 -0.73 -21.30
N ILE A 149 7.54 -1.24 -21.07
CA ILE A 149 7.05 -1.63 -19.74
C ILE A 149 7.33 -3.12 -19.53
N GLU A 150 8.29 -3.41 -18.64
CA GLU A 150 8.54 -4.78 -18.20
C GLU A 150 7.73 -5.06 -16.92
N MET A 151 6.95 -6.12 -16.95
CA MET A 151 6.17 -6.57 -15.79
C MET A 151 6.81 -7.81 -15.17
N GLN A 152 7.18 -7.72 -13.89
CA GLN A 152 7.70 -8.84 -13.11
C GLN A 152 6.71 -9.22 -12.00
N LYS A 153 6.14 -10.42 -12.03
CA LYS A 153 5.18 -10.91 -11.03
C LYS A 153 3.96 -9.97 -10.80
N GLY A 154 3.59 -9.18 -11.79
CA GLY A 154 2.51 -8.19 -11.69
C GLY A 154 2.93 -6.82 -11.14
N PHE A 155 4.23 -6.55 -11.03
CA PHE A 155 4.82 -5.27 -10.67
C PHE A 155 5.59 -4.68 -11.84
N ILE A 156 5.64 -3.36 -11.90
CA ILE A 156 6.41 -2.58 -12.89
C ILE A 156 7.34 -1.61 -12.15
N GLU A 157 8.45 -1.26 -12.78
CA GLU A 157 9.35 -0.22 -12.26
C GLU A 157 8.77 1.16 -12.56
N VAL A 158 8.75 2.03 -11.55
CA VAL A 158 8.21 3.39 -11.65
C VAL A 158 9.22 4.42 -11.19
N MET A 159 9.08 5.65 -11.67
CA MET A 159 9.86 6.80 -11.18
C MET A 159 9.30 7.30 -9.85
N ASP A 160 7.97 7.42 -9.80
CA ASP A 160 7.23 7.90 -8.64
C ASP A 160 6.02 7.02 -8.40
N ALA A 161 5.77 6.69 -7.14
CA ALA A 161 4.56 6.01 -6.68
C ALA A 161 3.81 6.91 -5.70
N PRO A 162 2.47 6.92 -5.75
CA PRO A 162 1.69 7.67 -4.79
C PRO A 162 1.92 7.13 -3.38
N THR A 163 2.05 8.03 -2.43
CA THR A 163 2.28 7.68 -1.01
C THR A 163 1.04 7.91 -0.14
N GLY A 164 -0.13 7.97 -0.71
CA GLY A 164 -1.37 8.25 -0.01
C GLY A 164 -1.64 9.72 0.17
#